data_8c6828c48b7a3042ecdf03c042c1299d
#
_entry.id   8c6828c48b7a3042ecdf03c042c1299d
#
_cell.length_a   1.000
_cell.length_b   1.000
_cell.length_c   1.000
_cell.angle_alpha   90.00
_cell.angle_beta   90.00
_cell.angle_gamma   90.00
#
_symmetry.space_group_name_H-M   'P 1'
#
loop_
_entity.id
_entity.type
_entity.pdbx_description
1 polymer ?
#
loop_
_entity_poly.entity_id
_entity_poly.type
_entity_poly.pdbx_seq_one_letter_code
_entity_poly.pdbx_strand_id
1 'polypeptide(L)'
;MKRRFKRKKGPVRAKKVSFDGIQFASGLEKDMYIALKKAKIHALYEGETFVLQDNFEFNVDSYERQANGKGKMVNRGQKKIQNIKYTPDFVSDSFIIECKGRANESFPIRWKMFKKHVKANLPSVTLYKPQNQKECDQVIELITNKNKLNGKKKR
;
A
#
# COMPACT_ATOMS: atom_id res chain seq x y z
N MET A 1 -20.06 -41.58 14.30
CA MET A 1 -19.15 -40.84 13.37
C MET A 1 -18.83 -39.47 13.92
N LYS A 2 -17.58 -39.20 14.35
CA LYS A 2 -17.17 -37.87 14.84
C LYS A 2 -16.80 -36.98 13.64
N ARG A 3 -17.59 -35.92 13.38
CA ARG A 3 -17.26 -34.90 12.35
C ARG A 3 -15.98 -34.17 12.78
N ARG A 4 -14.89 -34.36 12.04
CA ARG A 4 -13.67 -33.56 12.17
C ARG A 4 -13.95 -32.15 11.67
N PHE A 5 -14.09 -31.18 12.57
CA PHE A 5 -14.12 -29.76 12.22
C PHE A 5 -12.76 -29.38 11.60
N LYS A 6 -12.75 -29.06 10.30
CA LYS A 6 -11.59 -28.46 9.66
C LYS A 6 -11.33 -27.11 10.34
N ARG A 7 -10.22 -26.98 11.08
CA ARG A 7 -9.77 -25.68 11.60
C ARG A 7 -9.68 -24.70 10.43
N LYS A 8 -10.40 -23.57 10.49
CA LYS A 8 -10.24 -22.48 9.55
C LYS A 8 -8.78 -22.03 9.62
N LYS A 9 -8.06 -22.08 8.48
CA LYS A 9 -6.71 -21.55 8.40
C LYS A 9 -6.78 -20.07 8.75
N GLY A 10 -5.97 -19.62 9.70
CA GLY A 10 -5.84 -18.20 10.06
C GLY A 10 -5.40 -17.33 8.87
N PRO A 11 -5.40 -16.00 9.03
CA PRO A 11 -5.00 -15.11 7.95
C PRO A 11 -3.59 -15.44 7.46
N VAL A 12 -3.45 -15.59 6.14
CA VAL A 12 -2.14 -15.82 5.51
C VAL A 12 -1.32 -14.54 5.68
N ARG A 13 -0.27 -14.61 6.49
CA ARG A 13 0.70 -13.51 6.63
C ARG A 13 1.74 -13.61 5.51
N ALA A 14 2.01 -12.48 4.86
CA ALA A 14 3.13 -12.38 3.91
C ALA A 14 4.45 -12.70 4.64
N LYS A 15 5.33 -13.45 3.97
CA LYS A 15 6.67 -13.74 4.49
C LYS A 15 7.63 -12.70 3.96
N LYS A 16 8.41 -12.08 4.85
CA LYS A 16 9.51 -11.19 4.48
C LYS A 16 10.55 -11.96 3.67
N VAL A 17 11.08 -11.31 2.64
CA VAL A 17 12.09 -11.90 1.73
C VAL A 17 13.20 -10.88 1.52
N SER A 18 14.45 -11.31 1.68
CA SER A 18 15.62 -10.46 1.38
C SER A 18 16.13 -10.77 -0.03
N PHE A 19 16.40 -9.74 -0.79
CA PHE A 19 17.01 -9.83 -2.11
C PHE A 19 17.76 -8.51 -2.42
N ASP A 20 18.95 -8.60 -3.00
CA ASP A 20 19.77 -7.44 -3.42
C ASP A 20 20.05 -6.43 -2.29
N GLY A 21 20.22 -6.92 -1.05
CA GLY A 21 20.43 -6.10 0.15
C GLY A 21 19.15 -5.41 0.69
N ILE A 22 17.99 -5.60 0.05
CA ILE A 22 16.70 -5.03 0.44
C ILE A 22 15.85 -6.10 1.11
N GLN A 23 15.19 -5.74 2.22
CA GLN A 23 14.21 -6.61 2.88
C GLN A 23 12.80 -6.22 2.45
N PHE A 24 12.17 -7.04 1.61
CA PHE A 24 10.78 -6.85 1.16
C PHE A 24 9.79 -7.44 2.16
N ALA A 25 8.64 -6.78 2.34
CA ALA A 25 7.57 -7.27 3.21
C ALA A 25 6.84 -8.49 2.62
N SER A 26 6.93 -8.72 1.31
CA SER A 26 6.32 -9.87 0.62
C SER A 26 7.14 -10.35 -0.57
N GLY A 27 6.86 -11.60 -1.02
CA GLY A 27 7.42 -12.14 -2.26
C GLY A 27 6.97 -11.35 -3.50
N LEU A 28 5.74 -10.84 -3.50
CA LEU A 28 5.21 -10.06 -4.63
C LEU A 28 5.97 -8.74 -4.82
N GLU A 29 6.32 -8.06 -3.74
CA GLU A 29 7.16 -6.84 -3.79
C GLU A 29 8.56 -7.15 -4.35
N LYS A 30 9.19 -8.23 -3.88
CA LYS A 30 10.46 -8.70 -4.45
C LYS A 30 10.35 -8.99 -5.95
N ASP A 31 9.28 -9.65 -6.38
CA ASP A 31 9.06 -9.99 -7.79
C ASP A 31 8.86 -8.74 -8.65
N MET A 32 8.12 -7.74 -8.13
CA MET A 32 7.98 -6.43 -8.77
C MET A 32 9.32 -5.69 -8.87
N TYR A 33 10.13 -5.70 -7.81
CA TYR A 33 11.48 -5.13 -7.83
C TYR A 33 12.36 -5.76 -8.92
N ILE A 34 12.36 -7.08 -9.03
CA ILE A 34 13.13 -7.80 -10.06
C ILE A 34 12.63 -7.41 -11.46
N ALA A 35 11.31 -7.30 -11.67
CA ALA A 35 10.73 -6.92 -12.95
C ALA A 35 11.13 -5.49 -13.34
N LEU A 36 11.07 -4.52 -12.43
CA LEU A 36 11.52 -3.14 -12.63
C LEU A 36 13.02 -3.10 -12.99
N LYS A 37 13.85 -3.81 -12.23
CA LYS A 37 15.31 -3.87 -12.46
C LYS A 37 15.66 -4.46 -13.83
N LYS A 38 15.03 -5.57 -14.22
CA LYS A 38 15.21 -6.19 -15.55
C LYS A 38 14.81 -5.24 -16.69
N ALA A 39 13.74 -4.49 -16.51
CA ALA A 39 13.25 -3.51 -17.49
C ALA A 39 14.04 -2.19 -17.48
N LYS A 40 15.01 -2.03 -16.57
CA LYS A 40 15.76 -0.76 -16.36
C LYS A 40 14.85 0.43 -16.06
N ILE A 41 13.75 0.18 -15.33
CA ILE A 41 12.80 1.19 -14.86
C ILE A 41 13.16 1.55 -13.43
N HIS A 42 13.46 2.83 -13.18
CA HIS A 42 13.83 3.29 -11.85
C HIS A 42 12.59 3.59 -11.00
N ALA A 43 12.56 3.02 -9.79
CA ALA A 43 11.61 3.35 -8.74
C ALA A 43 12.25 3.04 -7.38
N LEU A 44 11.94 3.83 -6.37
CA LEU A 44 12.45 3.64 -5.00
C LEU A 44 11.48 2.76 -4.22
N TYR A 45 11.99 1.70 -3.60
CA TYR A 45 11.21 0.86 -2.68
C TYR A 45 10.98 1.61 -1.38
N GLU A 46 9.69 1.72 -0.97
CA GLU A 46 9.24 2.53 0.19
C GLU A 46 9.85 3.95 0.22
N GLY A 47 10.07 4.54 -0.97
CA GLY A 47 10.86 5.76 -1.15
C GLY A 47 10.21 7.02 -0.58
N GLU A 48 8.89 7.03 -0.35
CA GLU A 48 8.17 8.19 0.18
C GLU A 48 6.98 7.78 1.04
N THR A 49 6.73 8.56 2.09
CA THR A 49 5.56 8.40 2.97
C THR A 49 4.67 9.63 2.86
N PHE A 50 3.43 9.42 2.45
CA PHE A 50 2.42 10.46 2.25
C PHE A 50 1.55 10.63 3.49
N VAL A 51 1.26 11.86 3.89
CA VAL A 51 0.26 12.17 4.92
C VAL A 51 -1.10 12.27 4.24
N LEU A 52 -2.00 11.33 4.56
CA LEU A 52 -3.36 11.28 3.99
C LEU A 52 -4.35 12.11 4.78
N GLN A 53 -4.10 12.28 6.07
CA GLN A 53 -4.84 13.13 6.99
C GLN A 53 -3.88 13.65 8.05
N ASP A 54 -3.89 14.94 8.27
CA ASP A 54 -3.12 15.58 9.33
C ASP A 54 -3.65 15.20 10.72
N ASN A 55 -2.80 15.33 11.72
CA ASN A 55 -3.24 15.21 13.11
C ASN A 55 -4.18 16.36 13.47
N PHE A 56 -5.05 16.13 14.45
CA PHE A 56 -5.99 17.13 14.95
C PHE A 56 -6.30 16.88 16.42
N GLU A 57 -6.72 17.94 17.10
CA GLU A 57 -7.23 17.87 18.48
C GLU A 57 -8.70 17.43 18.43
N PHE A 58 -8.99 16.33 19.11
CA PHE A 58 -10.36 15.83 19.25
C PHE A 58 -10.93 16.24 20.62
N ASN A 59 -11.68 17.34 20.63
CA ASN A 59 -12.18 17.98 21.85
C ASN A 59 -13.63 17.60 22.19
N VAL A 60 -14.03 16.41 21.76
CA VAL A 60 -15.37 15.85 22.02
C VAL A 60 -15.25 14.60 22.88
N ASP A 61 -16.22 14.38 23.76
CA ASP A 61 -16.29 13.18 24.57
C ASP A 61 -16.54 11.94 23.70
N SER A 62 -15.76 10.88 23.95
CA SER A 62 -15.90 9.59 23.28
C SER A 62 -15.72 8.48 24.31
N TYR A 63 -16.80 7.83 24.67
CA TYR A 63 -16.79 6.72 25.64
C TYR A 63 -16.52 5.41 24.93
N GLU A 64 -15.36 4.84 25.18
CA GLU A 64 -14.88 3.65 24.48
C GLU A 64 -14.24 2.65 25.45
N ARG A 65 -14.29 1.36 25.10
CA ARG A 65 -13.39 0.35 25.69
C ARG A 65 -12.03 0.38 24.98
N GLN A 66 -11.04 -0.31 25.56
CA GLN A 66 -9.78 -0.57 24.87
C GLN A 66 -10.04 -1.36 23.59
N ALA A 67 -9.19 -1.18 22.57
CA ALA A 67 -9.30 -1.87 21.28
C ALA A 67 -9.28 -3.41 21.39
N ASN A 68 -8.72 -3.95 22.48
CA ASN A 68 -8.72 -5.38 22.80
C ASN A 68 -10.05 -5.87 23.42
N GLY A 69 -11.05 -4.98 23.56
CA GLY A 69 -12.35 -5.28 24.16
C GLY A 69 -12.36 -5.44 25.70
N LYS A 70 -11.20 -5.23 26.36
CA LYS A 70 -11.07 -5.36 27.82
C LYS A 70 -11.30 -4.01 28.52
N GLY A 71 -11.55 -4.08 29.82
CA GLY A 71 -11.72 -2.90 30.67
C GLY A 71 -13.11 -2.29 30.59
N LYS A 72 -13.30 -1.20 31.34
CA LYS A 72 -14.55 -0.43 31.37
C LYS A 72 -14.61 0.57 30.21
N MET A 73 -15.81 1.00 29.88
CA MET A 73 -16.05 2.16 29.04
C MET A 73 -15.58 3.43 29.77
N VAL A 74 -14.66 4.16 29.19
CA VAL A 74 -14.13 5.40 29.74
C VAL A 74 -14.08 6.46 28.64
N ASN A 75 -14.10 7.74 29.01
CA ASN A 75 -13.92 8.81 28.05
C ASN A 75 -12.49 8.74 27.47
N ARG A 76 -12.40 8.55 26.15
CA ARG A 76 -11.15 8.52 25.35
C ARG A 76 -11.11 9.64 24.33
N GLY A 77 -12.06 10.56 24.41
CA GLY A 77 -12.01 11.86 23.73
C GLY A 77 -10.97 12.78 24.35
N GLN A 78 -11.05 14.07 24.09
CA GLN A 78 -10.15 15.10 24.64
C GLN A 78 -8.67 14.77 24.40
N LYS A 79 -8.31 14.34 23.20
CA LYS A 79 -6.95 13.91 22.85
C LYS A 79 -6.57 14.31 21.43
N LYS A 80 -5.25 14.37 21.20
CA LYS A 80 -4.71 14.53 19.86
C LYS A 80 -4.83 13.23 19.07
N ILE A 81 -5.50 13.30 17.92
CA ILE A 81 -5.54 12.20 16.95
C ILE A 81 -4.34 12.32 16.02
N GLN A 82 -3.60 11.24 15.88
CA GLN A 82 -2.42 11.20 15.05
C GLN A 82 -2.75 11.22 13.56
N ASN A 83 -1.83 11.69 12.75
CA ASN A 83 -1.95 11.67 11.29
C ASN A 83 -2.10 10.24 10.74
N ILE A 84 -2.80 10.13 9.62
CA ILE A 84 -2.87 8.90 8.83
C ILE A 84 -1.83 8.99 7.73
N LYS A 85 -0.87 8.08 7.75
CA LYS A 85 0.22 8.00 6.76
C LYS A 85 0.05 6.79 5.83
N TYR A 86 0.61 6.90 4.64
CA TYR A 86 0.65 5.83 3.64
C TYR A 86 2.01 5.80 2.96
N THR A 87 2.66 4.64 2.99
CA THR A 87 3.92 4.37 2.30
C THR A 87 3.65 3.33 1.23
N PRO A 88 3.58 3.69 -0.07
CA PRO A 88 3.45 2.72 -1.15
C PRO A 88 4.75 1.95 -1.37
N ASP A 89 4.65 0.77 -2.01
CA ASP A 89 5.81 -0.11 -2.17
C ASP A 89 6.88 0.46 -3.10
N PHE A 90 6.49 1.09 -4.22
CA PHE A 90 7.45 1.70 -5.15
C PHE A 90 6.99 3.08 -5.60
N VAL A 91 7.92 4.03 -5.58
CA VAL A 91 7.68 5.43 -5.98
C VAL A 91 8.66 5.85 -7.07
N SER A 92 8.14 6.48 -8.10
CA SER A 92 8.88 7.14 -9.19
C SER A 92 8.21 8.47 -9.53
N ASP A 93 8.88 9.36 -10.26
CA ASP A 93 8.35 10.68 -10.64
C ASP A 93 7.04 10.60 -11.45
N SER A 94 6.83 9.52 -12.21
CA SER A 94 5.68 9.38 -13.11
C SER A 94 4.68 8.30 -12.72
N PHE A 95 5.02 7.45 -11.75
CA PHE A 95 4.14 6.38 -11.30
C PHE A 95 4.40 5.96 -9.87
N ILE A 96 3.39 5.34 -9.26
CA ILE A 96 3.48 4.69 -7.94
C ILE A 96 2.88 3.30 -8.06
N ILE A 97 3.53 2.30 -7.43
CA ILE A 97 3.07 0.90 -7.42
C ILE A 97 2.81 0.44 -5.99
N GLU A 98 1.68 -0.20 -5.78
CA GLU A 98 1.30 -0.91 -4.55
C GLU A 98 1.08 -2.39 -4.86
N CYS A 99 1.92 -3.26 -4.36
CA CYS A 99 1.83 -4.72 -4.53
C CYS A 99 0.88 -5.31 -3.48
N LYS A 100 -0.33 -5.75 -3.87
CA LYS A 100 -1.33 -6.19 -2.91
C LYS A 100 -2.03 -7.47 -3.31
N GLY A 101 -1.45 -8.62 -2.92
CA GLY A 101 -2.06 -9.92 -3.22
C GLY A 101 -3.41 -10.11 -2.51
N ARG A 102 -3.47 -9.98 -1.19
CA ARG A 102 -4.70 -10.00 -0.40
C ARG A 102 -4.82 -8.73 0.43
N ALA A 103 -5.87 -7.98 0.24
CA ALA A 103 -6.18 -6.80 1.04
C ALA A 103 -6.65 -7.21 2.44
N ASN A 104 -6.16 -6.51 3.48
CA ASN A 104 -6.76 -6.53 4.80
C ASN A 104 -7.94 -5.53 4.87
N GLU A 105 -8.69 -5.54 5.97
CA GLU A 105 -9.91 -4.71 6.12
C GLU A 105 -9.65 -3.20 6.02
N SER A 106 -8.50 -2.72 6.49
CA SER A 106 -8.16 -1.30 6.48
C SER A 106 -7.63 -0.80 5.12
N PHE A 107 -7.09 -1.69 4.29
CA PHE A 107 -6.45 -1.33 3.02
C PHE A 107 -7.40 -0.62 2.03
N PRO A 108 -8.65 -1.06 1.80
CA PRO A 108 -9.54 -0.41 0.84
C PRO A 108 -9.82 1.06 1.18
N ILE A 109 -9.97 1.39 2.47
CA ILE A 109 -10.19 2.76 2.94
C ILE A 109 -8.93 3.60 2.71
N ARG A 110 -7.76 3.12 3.16
CA ARG A 110 -6.48 3.81 3.00
C ARG A 110 -6.14 4.03 1.53
N TRP A 111 -6.42 3.05 0.66
CA TRP A 111 -6.21 3.17 -0.78
C TRP A 111 -7.12 4.22 -1.43
N LYS A 112 -8.37 4.35 -0.98
CA LYS A 112 -9.27 5.43 -1.44
C LYS A 112 -8.75 6.80 -0.99
N MET A 113 -8.29 6.93 0.25
CA MET A 113 -7.71 8.18 0.77
C MET A 113 -6.43 8.53 -0.02
N PHE A 114 -5.57 7.54 -0.29
CA PHE A 114 -4.37 7.76 -1.10
C PHE A 114 -4.70 8.20 -2.53
N LYS A 115 -5.68 7.60 -3.19
CA LYS A 115 -6.17 8.08 -4.50
C LYS A 115 -6.67 9.52 -4.46
N LYS A 116 -7.37 9.93 -3.40
CA LYS A 116 -7.79 11.33 -3.21
C LYS A 116 -6.56 12.24 -3.10
N HIS A 117 -5.56 11.84 -2.31
CA HIS A 117 -4.30 12.57 -2.15
C HIS A 117 -3.57 12.73 -3.48
N VAL A 118 -3.39 11.64 -4.24
CA VAL A 118 -2.73 11.66 -5.56
C VAL A 118 -3.47 12.54 -6.54
N LYS A 119 -4.81 12.47 -6.60
CA LYS A 119 -5.62 13.37 -7.45
C LYS A 119 -5.36 14.84 -7.16
N ALA A 120 -5.21 15.20 -5.89
CA ALA A 120 -5.05 16.60 -5.47
C ALA A 120 -3.60 17.11 -5.66
N ASN A 121 -2.60 16.27 -5.37
CA ASN A 121 -1.22 16.72 -5.23
C ASN A 121 -0.26 16.18 -6.31
N LEU A 122 -0.61 15.08 -6.97
CA LEU A 122 0.23 14.37 -7.93
C LEU A 122 -0.56 13.99 -9.21
N PRO A 123 -1.24 14.94 -9.89
CA PRO A 123 -2.20 14.63 -10.94
C PRO A 123 -1.57 13.97 -12.20
N SER A 124 -0.26 14.07 -12.39
CA SER A 124 0.49 13.44 -13.48
C SER A 124 0.93 12.02 -13.20
N VAL A 125 0.86 11.57 -11.94
CA VAL A 125 1.31 10.25 -11.51
C VAL A 125 0.28 9.18 -11.87
N THR A 126 0.75 8.03 -12.36
CA THR A 126 -0.08 6.85 -12.61
C THR A 126 0.05 5.86 -11.46
N LEU A 127 -1.07 5.36 -10.97
CA LEU A 127 -1.10 4.32 -9.94
C LEU A 127 -1.24 2.94 -10.57
N TYR A 128 -0.43 1.98 -10.09
CA TYR A 128 -0.52 0.57 -10.43
C TYR A 128 -0.70 -0.25 -9.16
N LYS A 129 -1.51 -1.32 -9.23
CA LYS A 129 -1.78 -2.19 -8.08
C LYS A 129 -1.81 -3.66 -8.50
N PRO A 130 -0.64 -4.28 -8.77
CA PRO A 130 -0.56 -5.69 -9.11
C PRO A 130 -0.90 -6.58 -7.90
N GLN A 131 -1.58 -7.71 -8.16
CA GLN A 131 -1.98 -8.67 -7.15
C GLN A 131 -1.23 -10.02 -7.26
N ASN A 132 -0.53 -10.24 -8.36
CA ASN A 132 0.22 -11.45 -8.65
C ASN A 132 1.36 -11.15 -9.62
N GLN A 133 2.24 -12.16 -9.86
CA GLN A 133 3.40 -12.03 -10.74
C GLN A 133 3.03 -11.62 -12.16
N LYS A 134 1.97 -12.21 -12.74
CA LYS A 134 1.52 -11.88 -14.10
C LYS A 134 1.14 -10.40 -14.22
N GLU A 135 0.51 -9.85 -13.20
CA GLU A 135 0.15 -8.43 -13.17
C GLU A 135 1.39 -7.53 -12.96
N CYS A 136 2.43 -8.00 -12.27
CA CYS A 136 3.71 -7.28 -12.23
C CYS A 136 4.31 -7.13 -13.63
N ASP A 137 4.29 -8.18 -14.44
CA ASP A 137 4.77 -8.14 -15.81
C ASP A 137 3.92 -7.19 -16.68
N GLN A 138 2.60 -7.21 -16.52
CA GLN A 138 1.69 -6.25 -17.19
C GLN A 138 1.97 -4.80 -16.79
N VAL A 139 2.29 -4.52 -15.54
CA VAL A 139 2.69 -3.16 -15.08
C VAL A 139 3.92 -2.69 -15.82
N ILE A 140 4.92 -3.54 -16.02
CA ILE A 140 6.14 -3.22 -16.79
C ILE A 140 5.78 -2.84 -18.25
N GLU A 141 4.92 -3.62 -18.89
CA GLU A 141 4.45 -3.33 -20.25
C GLU A 141 3.73 -1.98 -20.34
N LEU A 142 2.83 -1.69 -19.40
CA LEU A 142 2.08 -0.43 -19.35
C LEU A 142 2.99 0.77 -19.16
N ILE A 143 3.98 0.71 -18.25
CA ILE A 143 4.95 1.78 -18.02
C ILE A 143 5.80 1.99 -19.28
N THR A 144 6.30 0.91 -19.89
CA THR A 144 7.15 0.97 -21.08
C THR A 144 6.40 1.60 -22.26
N ASN A 145 5.16 1.20 -22.49
CA ASN A 145 4.34 1.74 -23.57
C ASN A 145 4.03 3.23 -23.36
N LYS A 146 3.71 3.64 -22.13
CA LYS A 146 3.48 5.05 -21.80
C LYS A 146 4.73 5.91 -22.04
N ASN A 147 5.90 5.42 -21.66
CA ASN A 147 7.17 6.12 -21.89
C ASN A 147 7.47 6.29 -23.38
N LYS A 148 7.21 5.27 -24.22
CA LYS A 148 7.34 5.36 -25.67
C LYS A 148 6.42 6.41 -26.30
N LEU A 149 5.16 6.49 -25.83
CA LEU A 149 4.19 7.49 -26.30
C LEU A 149 4.60 8.92 -25.92
N ASN A 150 5.09 9.12 -24.70
CA ASN A 150 5.57 10.42 -24.23
C ASN A 150 6.86 10.86 -24.95
N GLY A 151 7.75 9.94 -25.31
CA GLY A 151 8.96 10.21 -26.09
C GLY A 151 8.66 10.63 -27.53
N LYS A 152 7.56 10.13 -28.13
CA LYS A 152 7.13 10.55 -29.48
C LYS A 152 6.47 11.93 -29.51
N LYS A 153 5.86 12.39 -28.42
CA LYS A 153 5.24 13.73 -28.34
C LYS A 153 6.23 14.87 -28.11
N LYS A 154 7.48 14.56 -27.74
CA LYS A 154 8.55 15.54 -27.49
C LYS A 154 9.48 15.75 -28.72
N ARG A 155 9.23 15.07 -29.82
CA ARG A 155 9.89 15.26 -31.13
C ARG A 155 8.91 15.93 -32.11
#